data_35fba2f8a878c316b5a281d72459dd84
#
_entry.id   35fba2f8a878c316b5a281d72459dd84
#
_cell.length_a   1.000
_cell.length_b   1.000
_cell.length_c   1.000
_cell.angle_alpha   90.00
_cell.angle_beta   90.00
_cell.angle_gamma   90.00
#
_symmetry.space_group_name_H-M   'P 1'
#
loop_
_entity.id
_entity.type
_entity.pdbx_description
1 polymer ?
#
loop_
_entity_poly.entity_id
_entity_poly.type
_entity_poly.pdbx_seq_one_letter_code
_entity_poly.pdbx_strand_id
1 'polypeptide(L)'
;MAARTGKNTFLMVCPDHGVALSVLTNAGGTGAELANDASRWVLERFTGVTQAQTPVVPVSGDVLEQCVGVYRTPVEDVEVGRLGEALVARPIDRGGFPTRSTPPPADATPPLIRLGFYAEDRLVGLDPGFLDTRTELIRGSDNAIAWLRFGSRIHRRVG
;
A
#
# COMPACT_ATOMS: atom_id res chain seq x y z
N MET A 1 8.29 19.04 4.87
CA MET A 1 7.67 17.79 5.36
C MET A 1 6.25 18.13 5.77
N ALA A 2 5.30 18.05 4.83
CA ALA A 2 3.90 18.31 5.16
C ALA A 2 3.40 17.13 6.00
N ALA A 3 3.22 17.36 7.29
CA ALA A 3 2.64 16.39 8.18
C ALA A 3 1.19 16.15 7.71
N ARG A 4 0.94 15.02 7.06
CA ARG A 4 -0.39 14.46 7.15
C ARG A 4 -0.68 14.38 8.64
N THR A 5 -1.60 15.18 9.12
CA THR A 5 -2.18 15.08 10.47
C THR A 5 -2.91 13.73 10.52
N GLY A 6 -2.15 12.66 10.58
CA GLY A 6 -2.63 11.29 10.55
C GLY A 6 -2.36 10.64 11.88
N LYS A 7 -3.42 10.26 12.56
CA LYS A 7 -3.34 9.25 13.60
C LYS A 7 -3.27 7.90 12.90
N ASN A 8 -2.24 7.11 13.16
CA ASN A 8 -2.20 5.72 12.75
C ASN A 8 -2.73 4.85 13.88
N THR A 9 -3.68 4.01 13.53
CA THR A 9 -4.24 3.00 14.43
C THR A 9 -4.06 1.65 13.78
N PHE A 10 -3.47 0.73 14.48
CA PHE A 10 -3.29 -0.65 14.06
C PHE A 10 -3.87 -1.58 15.13
N LEU A 11 -4.59 -2.60 14.70
CA LEU A 11 -5.10 -3.66 15.55
C LEU A 11 -4.75 -5.01 14.93
N MET A 12 -4.12 -5.86 15.70
CA MET A 12 -3.85 -7.25 15.34
C MET A 12 -4.48 -8.16 16.40
N VAL A 13 -5.11 -9.22 15.96
CA VAL A 13 -5.68 -10.24 16.84
C VAL A 13 -5.27 -11.61 16.33
N CYS A 14 -4.67 -12.43 17.23
CA CYS A 14 -4.26 -13.80 16.95
C CYS A 14 -4.99 -14.72 17.94
N PRO A 15 -6.24 -15.11 17.65
CA PRO A 15 -7.07 -15.87 18.58
C PRO A 15 -6.46 -17.20 19.01
N ASP A 16 -5.86 -17.93 18.08
CA ASP A 16 -5.24 -19.24 18.31
C ASP A 16 -4.07 -19.18 19.30
N HIS A 17 -3.48 -18.01 19.48
CA HIS A 17 -2.37 -17.77 20.42
C HIS A 17 -2.78 -16.92 21.62
N GLY A 18 -4.04 -16.49 21.70
CA GLY A 18 -4.55 -15.63 22.78
C GLY A 18 -3.87 -14.25 22.84
N VAL A 19 -3.38 -13.74 21.70
CA VAL A 19 -2.62 -12.47 21.61
C VAL A 19 -3.42 -11.44 20.85
N ALA A 20 -3.47 -10.22 21.40
CA ALA A 20 -3.96 -9.04 20.70
C ALA A 20 -2.98 -7.87 20.89
N LEU A 21 -2.79 -7.07 19.85
CA LEU A 21 -1.96 -5.87 19.87
C LEU A 21 -2.75 -4.69 19.30
N SER A 22 -2.75 -3.57 20.03
CA SER A 22 -3.24 -2.29 19.53
C SER A 22 -2.10 -1.28 19.57
N VAL A 23 -1.85 -0.62 18.45
CA VAL A 23 -0.85 0.46 18.34
C VAL A 23 -1.57 1.73 17.91
N LEU A 24 -1.45 2.77 18.71
CA LEU A 24 -1.99 4.10 18.42
C LEU A 24 -0.85 5.10 18.37
N THR A 25 -0.72 5.81 17.26
CA THR A 25 0.29 6.85 17.11
C THR A 25 -0.35 8.14 16.57
N ASN A 26 0.24 9.27 16.91
CA ASN A 26 -0.08 10.56 16.32
C ASN A 26 0.94 10.95 15.21
N ALA A 27 1.75 10.01 14.76
CA ALA A 27 2.72 10.19 13.70
C ALA A 27 2.13 9.71 12.36
N GLY A 28 2.38 10.46 11.27
CA GLY A 28 2.03 10.07 9.91
C GLY A 28 2.78 8.81 9.44
N GLY A 29 3.56 8.89 8.37
CA GLY A 29 4.25 7.73 7.76
C GLY A 29 5.02 6.82 8.73
N THR A 30 5.78 7.38 9.68
CA THR A 30 6.55 6.60 10.67
C THR A 30 5.67 5.82 11.65
N GLY A 31 4.42 6.21 11.83
CA GLY A 31 3.49 5.47 12.69
C GLY A 31 3.11 4.10 12.15
N ALA A 32 3.07 3.95 10.83
CA ALA A 32 2.82 2.65 10.20
C ALA A 32 4.05 1.72 10.32
N GLU A 33 5.26 2.28 10.17
CA GLU A 33 6.51 1.51 10.39
C GLU A 33 6.59 0.98 11.82
N LEU A 34 6.33 1.85 12.81
CA LEU A 34 6.30 1.43 14.21
C LEU A 34 5.27 0.32 14.47
N ALA A 35 4.07 0.44 13.88
CA ALA A 35 3.04 -0.58 14.05
C ALA A 35 3.45 -1.93 13.45
N ASN A 36 4.09 -1.91 12.27
CA ASN A 36 4.61 -3.12 11.62
C ASN A 36 5.74 -3.76 12.45
N ASP A 37 6.67 -2.97 12.94
CA ASP A 37 7.77 -3.49 13.76
C ASP A 37 7.27 -4.05 15.09
N ALA A 38 6.37 -3.33 15.74
CA ALA A 38 5.74 -3.81 16.99
C ALA A 38 4.96 -5.11 16.78
N SER A 39 4.20 -5.21 15.67
CA SER A 39 3.43 -6.41 15.36
C SER A 39 4.34 -7.62 15.11
N ARG A 40 5.41 -7.43 14.36
CA ARG A 40 6.42 -8.48 14.10
C ARG A 40 7.06 -8.95 15.41
N TRP A 41 7.51 -8.02 16.24
CA TRP A 41 8.12 -8.34 17.52
C TRP A 41 7.16 -9.08 18.46
N VAL A 42 5.89 -8.64 18.56
CA VAL A 42 4.87 -9.29 19.39
C VAL A 42 4.58 -10.71 18.91
N LEU A 43 4.41 -10.89 17.59
CA LEU A 43 4.19 -12.21 17.01
C LEU A 43 5.35 -13.16 17.36
N GLU A 44 6.57 -12.76 17.04
CA GLU A 44 7.74 -13.58 17.30
C GLU A 44 7.90 -13.88 18.79
N ARG A 45 7.78 -12.86 19.65
CA ARG A 45 8.03 -13.00 21.09
C ARG A 45 6.99 -13.81 21.84
N PHE A 46 5.71 -13.70 21.48
CA PHE A 46 4.61 -14.29 22.24
C PHE A 46 3.96 -15.48 21.55
N THR A 47 4.15 -15.67 20.27
CA THR A 47 3.56 -16.79 19.53
C THR A 47 4.59 -17.70 18.88
N GLY A 48 5.85 -17.25 18.80
CA GLY A 48 6.90 -17.97 18.05
C GLY A 48 6.71 -17.88 16.52
N VAL A 49 5.73 -17.15 16.04
CA VAL A 49 5.48 -16.99 14.60
C VAL A 49 6.42 -15.92 14.03
N THR A 50 7.32 -16.33 13.16
CA THR A 50 8.16 -15.40 12.39
C THR A 50 7.46 -15.02 11.09
N GLN A 51 7.25 -13.74 10.88
CA GLN A 51 6.67 -13.23 9.64
C GLN A 51 7.76 -13.22 8.56
N ALA A 52 7.72 -14.20 7.67
CA ALA A 52 8.60 -14.22 6.50
C ALA A 52 8.16 -13.14 5.50
N GLN A 53 9.14 -12.53 4.82
CA GLN A 53 8.84 -11.64 3.70
C GLN A 53 8.14 -12.42 2.59
N THR A 54 7.14 -11.81 1.98
CA THR A 54 6.45 -12.39 0.84
C THR A 54 7.42 -12.50 -0.35
N PRO A 55 7.71 -13.70 -0.85
CA PRO A 55 8.60 -13.87 -1.98
C PRO A 55 7.99 -13.25 -3.24
N VAL A 56 8.82 -12.56 -4.02
CA VAL A 56 8.40 -12.00 -5.30
C VAL A 56 8.73 -12.95 -6.45
N VAL A 57 7.89 -12.95 -7.47
CA VAL A 57 8.07 -13.72 -8.69
C VAL A 57 8.35 -12.78 -9.87
N PRO A 58 9.30 -13.13 -10.76
CA PRO A 58 9.53 -12.35 -11.96
C PRO A 58 8.34 -12.44 -12.91
N VAL A 59 8.04 -11.35 -13.59
CA VAL A 59 7.00 -11.28 -14.63
C VAL A 59 7.58 -10.67 -15.91
N SER A 60 6.95 -10.92 -17.05
CA SER A 60 7.39 -10.34 -18.32
C SER A 60 7.16 -8.83 -18.38
N GLY A 61 7.92 -8.15 -19.23
CA GLY A 61 7.75 -6.72 -19.49
C GLY A 61 6.34 -6.35 -19.94
N ASP A 62 5.69 -7.22 -20.72
CA ASP A 62 4.33 -7.00 -21.21
C ASP A 62 3.29 -6.99 -20.06
N VAL A 63 3.50 -7.84 -19.04
CA VAL A 63 2.66 -7.83 -17.83
C VAL A 63 2.87 -6.53 -17.05
N LEU A 64 4.11 -6.06 -16.93
CA LEU A 64 4.41 -4.78 -16.29
C LEU A 64 3.72 -3.61 -17.03
N GLU A 65 3.79 -3.57 -18.35
CA GLU A 65 3.16 -2.52 -19.17
C GLU A 65 1.63 -2.49 -19.01
N GLN A 66 0.98 -3.64 -18.87
CA GLN A 66 -0.47 -3.69 -18.63
C GLN A 66 -0.87 -2.99 -17.33
N CYS A 67 0.02 -2.96 -16.33
CA CYS A 67 -0.22 -2.37 -15.02
C CYS A 67 -0.04 -0.85 -15.02
N VAL A 68 0.74 -0.31 -15.96
CA VAL A 68 1.05 1.13 -16.02
C VAL A 68 -0.23 1.93 -16.25
N GLY A 69 -0.40 3.01 -15.48
CA GLY A 69 -1.54 3.89 -15.60
C GLY A 69 -1.82 4.69 -14.33
N VAL A 70 -2.87 5.47 -14.40
CA VAL A 70 -3.38 6.24 -13.26
C VAL A 70 -4.64 5.58 -12.73
N TYR A 71 -4.66 5.34 -11.44
CA TYR A 71 -5.80 4.72 -10.74
C TYR A 71 -6.34 5.72 -9.73
N ARG A 72 -7.64 5.98 -9.76
CA ARG A 72 -8.27 7.13 -9.10
C ARG A 72 -9.37 6.77 -8.12
N THR A 73 -9.34 7.44 -6.97
CA THR A 73 -10.49 7.63 -6.08
C THR A 73 -10.88 9.12 -6.03
N PRO A 74 -11.97 9.50 -5.39
CA PRO A 74 -12.30 10.93 -5.21
C PRO A 74 -11.22 11.76 -4.50
N VAL A 75 -10.39 11.14 -3.66
CA VAL A 75 -9.43 11.83 -2.78
C VAL A 75 -7.96 11.50 -3.07
N GLU A 76 -7.69 10.51 -3.92
CA GLU A 76 -6.33 10.04 -4.17
C GLU A 76 -6.19 9.50 -5.59
N ASP A 77 -5.10 9.82 -6.25
CA ASP A 77 -4.63 9.12 -7.44
C ASP A 77 -3.45 8.22 -7.03
N VAL A 78 -3.37 7.05 -7.62
CA VAL A 78 -2.17 6.20 -7.58
C VAL A 78 -1.63 6.09 -9.00
N GLU A 79 -0.48 6.73 -9.24
CA GLU A 79 0.24 6.58 -10.50
C GLU A 79 1.10 5.32 -10.42
N VAL A 80 0.84 4.37 -11.29
CA VAL A 80 1.67 3.17 -11.45
C VAL A 80 2.51 3.34 -12.69
N GLY A 81 3.81 3.21 -12.52
CA GLY A 81 4.80 3.31 -13.59
C GLY A 81 5.76 2.15 -13.57
N ARG A 82 6.65 2.12 -14.56
CA ARG A 82 7.72 1.14 -14.67
C ARG A 82 9.08 1.81 -14.44
N LEU A 83 9.91 1.16 -13.65
CA LEU A 83 11.30 1.55 -13.44
C LEU A 83 12.19 0.32 -13.69
N GLY A 84 12.74 0.21 -14.90
CA GLY A 84 13.43 -0.99 -15.35
C GLY A 84 12.50 -2.20 -15.39
N GLU A 85 12.81 -3.22 -14.62
CA GLU A 85 12.02 -4.46 -14.50
C GLU A 85 11.09 -4.46 -13.27
N ALA A 86 10.94 -3.32 -12.60
CA ALA A 86 10.08 -3.18 -11.43
C ALA A 86 8.89 -2.26 -11.72
N LEU A 87 7.77 -2.50 -11.05
CA LEU A 87 6.69 -1.53 -10.94
C LEU A 87 6.99 -0.56 -9.79
N VAL A 88 6.59 0.68 -9.98
CA VAL A 88 6.58 1.70 -8.94
C VAL A 88 5.21 2.34 -8.85
N ALA A 89 4.78 2.64 -7.66
CA ALA A 89 3.53 3.35 -7.39
C ALA A 89 3.82 4.68 -6.69
N ARG A 90 3.05 5.70 -7.01
CA ARG A 90 3.09 7.01 -6.36
C ARG A 90 1.66 7.42 -5.97
N PRO A 91 1.29 7.34 -4.69
CA PRO A 91 0.00 7.86 -4.23
C PRO A 91 0.05 9.39 -4.16
N ILE A 92 -0.92 10.05 -4.78
CA ILE A 92 -1.03 11.51 -4.86
C ILE A 92 -2.34 11.92 -4.21
N ASP A 93 -2.27 12.69 -3.13
CA ASP A 93 -3.44 13.24 -2.46
C ASP A 93 -4.09 14.31 -3.36
N ARG A 94 -5.38 14.19 -3.59
CA ARG A 94 -6.19 15.14 -4.36
C ARG A 94 -6.95 16.15 -3.49
N GLY A 95 -6.77 16.07 -2.19
CA GLY A 95 -7.62 16.82 -1.26
C GLY A 95 -8.99 16.19 -1.12
N GLY A 96 -9.99 17.02 -0.75
CA GLY A 96 -11.37 16.54 -0.60
C GLY A 96 -11.64 15.81 0.72
N PHE A 97 -10.70 15.80 1.66
CA PHE A 97 -10.88 15.26 3.00
C PHE A 97 -10.22 16.19 4.02
N PRO A 98 -10.83 16.51 5.16
CA PRO A 98 -12.13 16.02 5.69
C PRO A 98 -13.36 16.60 5.01
N THR A 99 -13.22 17.63 4.19
CA THR A 99 -14.33 18.24 3.44
C THR A 99 -14.01 18.27 1.95
N ARG A 100 -15.03 18.31 1.08
CA ARG A 100 -14.85 18.40 -0.38
C ARG A 100 -14.03 19.62 -0.84
N SER A 101 -14.00 20.68 -0.04
CA SER A 101 -13.25 21.92 -0.33
C SER A 101 -11.83 21.91 0.23
N THR A 102 -11.42 20.87 0.95
CA THR A 102 -10.06 20.76 1.48
C THR A 102 -9.08 20.61 0.31
N PRO A 103 -8.11 21.53 0.12
CA PRO A 103 -7.13 21.42 -0.96
C PRO A 103 -6.14 20.27 -0.70
N PRO A 104 -5.49 19.76 -1.74
CA PRO A 104 -4.38 18.83 -1.57
C PRO A 104 -3.23 19.51 -0.83
N PRO A 105 -2.36 18.76 -0.14
CA PRO A 105 -1.17 19.31 0.50
C PRO A 105 -0.26 20.02 -0.53
N ALA A 106 0.20 21.24 -0.23
CA ALA A 106 0.91 22.09 -1.18
C ALA A 106 2.29 21.53 -1.65
N ASP A 107 2.96 20.73 -0.82
CA ASP A 107 4.35 20.33 -1.03
C ASP A 107 4.59 18.82 -0.90
N ALA A 108 3.56 17.99 -0.98
CA ALA A 108 3.72 16.56 -0.85
C ALA A 108 4.09 15.91 -2.19
N THR A 109 5.38 15.76 -2.45
CA THR A 109 5.83 14.75 -3.41
C THR A 109 5.99 13.43 -2.66
N PRO A 110 5.01 12.52 -2.76
CA PRO A 110 5.11 11.24 -2.08
C PRO A 110 6.26 10.42 -2.69
N PRO A 111 6.97 9.63 -1.87
CA PRO A 111 8.01 8.75 -2.39
C PRO A 111 7.42 7.73 -3.35
N LEU A 112 8.23 7.31 -4.32
CA LEU A 112 7.92 6.14 -5.12
C LEU A 112 7.98 4.90 -4.23
N ILE A 113 7.04 4.00 -4.41
CA ILE A 113 6.94 2.72 -3.72
C ILE A 113 7.18 1.63 -4.75
N ARG A 114 8.23 0.83 -4.56
CA ARG A 114 8.45 -0.33 -5.42
C ARG A 114 7.46 -1.43 -5.08
N LEU A 115 6.93 -2.05 -6.15
CA LEU A 115 5.98 -3.16 -6.06
C LEU A 115 6.55 -4.37 -6.77
N GLY A 116 6.42 -5.55 -6.16
CA GLY A 116 6.76 -6.84 -6.75
C GLY A 116 5.53 -7.73 -6.84
N PHE A 117 5.47 -8.59 -7.86
CA PHE A 117 4.45 -9.62 -7.95
C PHE A 117 4.78 -10.77 -7.00
N TYR A 118 3.79 -11.29 -6.28
CA TYR A 118 3.91 -12.54 -5.52
C TYR A 118 2.95 -13.62 -6.03
N ALA A 119 1.97 -13.25 -6.85
CA ALA A 119 1.09 -14.13 -7.61
C ALA A 119 0.48 -13.34 -8.78
N GLU A 120 -0.31 -14.00 -9.62
CA GLU A 120 -1.07 -13.34 -10.69
C GLU A 120 -1.95 -12.22 -10.12
N ASP A 121 -1.85 -11.02 -10.71
CA ASP A 121 -2.56 -9.80 -10.29
C ASP A 121 -2.40 -9.40 -8.80
N ARG A 122 -1.42 -10.00 -8.10
CA ARG A 122 -1.14 -9.75 -6.69
C ARG A 122 0.25 -9.15 -6.50
N LEU A 123 0.29 -7.98 -5.89
CA LEU A 123 1.51 -7.22 -5.68
C LEU A 123 1.77 -7.01 -4.19
N VAL A 124 3.02 -6.81 -3.87
CA VAL A 124 3.48 -6.50 -2.51
C VAL A 124 4.45 -5.33 -2.55
N GLY A 125 4.36 -4.45 -1.56
CA GLY A 125 5.31 -3.36 -1.37
C GLY A 125 6.67 -3.88 -0.92
N LEU A 126 7.73 -3.30 -1.48
CA LEU A 126 9.12 -3.73 -1.25
C LEU A 126 9.93 -2.71 -0.44
N ASP A 127 9.43 -1.49 -0.27
CA ASP A 127 10.15 -0.42 0.42
C ASP A 127 9.73 -0.30 1.89
N PRO A 128 10.63 0.20 2.78
CA PRO A 128 10.29 0.50 4.16
C PRO A 128 9.03 1.35 4.28
N GLY A 129 8.19 1.06 5.27
CA GLY A 129 6.89 1.71 5.47
C GLY A 129 5.76 1.12 4.61
N PHE A 130 6.08 0.40 3.54
CA PHE A 130 5.14 -0.32 2.68
C PHE A 130 5.49 -1.81 2.54
N LEU A 131 6.55 -2.25 3.23
CA LEU A 131 7.00 -3.64 3.16
C LEU A 131 5.87 -4.60 3.51
N ASP A 132 5.67 -5.62 2.67
CA ASP A 132 4.61 -6.61 2.77
C ASP A 132 3.17 -6.05 2.70
N THR A 133 2.99 -4.75 2.39
CA THR A 133 1.66 -4.20 2.09
C THR A 133 1.14 -4.79 0.79
N ARG A 134 0.04 -5.53 0.89
CA ARG A 134 -0.56 -6.22 -0.25
C ARG A 134 -1.42 -5.28 -1.09
N THR A 135 -1.27 -5.41 -2.39
CA THR A 135 -1.96 -4.65 -3.42
C THR A 135 -2.49 -5.61 -4.47
N GLU A 136 -3.62 -5.31 -5.07
CA GLU A 136 -4.31 -6.20 -6.01
C GLU A 136 -4.72 -5.43 -7.25
N LEU A 137 -4.41 -6.00 -8.42
CA LEU A 137 -4.97 -5.57 -9.69
C LEU A 137 -6.27 -6.33 -9.93
N ILE A 138 -7.31 -5.62 -10.35
CA ILE A 138 -8.62 -6.22 -10.58
C ILE A 138 -8.98 -6.02 -12.05
N ARG A 139 -9.28 -7.13 -12.72
CA ARG A 139 -9.63 -7.11 -14.15
C ARG A 139 -11.12 -6.89 -14.37
N GLY A 140 -11.44 -6.21 -15.47
CA GLY A 140 -12.79 -6.06 -15.98
C GLY A 140 -13.28 -7.30 -16.75
N SER A 141 -14.47 -7.20 -17.29
CA SER A 141 -15.07 -8.27 -18.10
C SER A 141 -14.34 -8.51 -19.44
N ASP A 142 -13.57 -7.54 -19.90
CA ASP A 142 -12.70 -7.60 -21.09
C ASP A 142 -11.29 -8.11 -20.79
N ASN A 143 -11.06 -8.60 -19.57
CA ASN A 143 -9.76 -9.03 -19.04
C ASN A 143 -8.69 -7.93 -18.93
N ALA A 144 -9.01 -6.68 -19.22
CA ALA A 144 -8.12 -5.56 -18.98
C ALA A 144 -8.09 -5.19 -17.48
N ILE A 145 -6.96 -4.66 -17.00
CA ILE A 145 -6.87 -4.17 -15.61
C ILE A 145 -7.72 -2.89 -15.51
N ALA A 146 -8.80 -2.97 -14.74
CA ALA A 146 -9.78 -1.90 -14.58
C ALA A 146 -9.66 -1.17 -13.23
N TRP A 147 -9.15 -1.85 -12.21
CA TRP A 147 -9.01 -1.26 -10.87
C TRP A 147 -7.72 -1.73 -10.19
N LEU A 148 -7.29 -0.93 -9.24
CA LEU A 148 -6.19 -1.21 -8.31
C LEU A 148 -6.73 -1.13 -6.87
N ARG A 149 -6.56 -2.18 -6.10
CA ARG A 149 -6.74 -2.13 -4.65
C ARG A 149 -5.43 -1.70 -4.01
N PHE A 150 -5.38 -0.50 -3.45
CA PHE A 150 -4.20 0.07 -2.80
C PHE A 150 -4.61 0.72 -1.49
N GLY A 151 -3.87 0.49 -0.42
CA GLY A 151 -4.18 1.05 0.91
C GLY A 151 -5.60 0.76 1.40
N SER A 152 -6.14 -0.43 1.12
CA SER A 152 -7.51 -0.87 1.44
C SER A 152 -8.62 -0.16 0.65
N ARG A 153 -8.28 0.64 -0.35
CA ARG A 153 -9.25 1.32 -1.24
C ARG A 153 -9.15 0.79 -2.66
N ILE A 154 -10.28 0.85 -3.37
CA ILE A 154 -10.34 0.47 -4.78
C ILE A 154 -10.29 1.76 -5.61
N HIS A 155 -9.26 1.85 -6.46
CA HIS A 155 -9.02 2.94 -7.38
C HIS A 155 -9.40 2.48 -8.79
N ARG A 156 -10.23 3.24 -9.49
CA ARG A 156 -10.57 2.96 -10.88
C ARG A 156 -9.47 3.45 -11.80
N ARG A 157 -9.09 2.65 -12.79
CA ARG A 157 -8.19 3.08 -13.85
C ARG A 157 -8.82 4.22 -14.65
N VAL A 158 -8.03 5.27 -14.93
CA VAL A 158 -8.43 6.45 -15.71
C VAL A 158 -7.40 6.69 -16.82
N GLY A 159 -7.86 6.91 -18.02
CA GLY A 159 -7.04 7.14 -19.22
C GLY A 159 -7.05 5.99 -20.16
#